data_82c7e83b1c3a45ef96094a59cd920b5c
#
_entry.id   82c7e83b1c3a45ef96094a59cd920b5c
#
_cell.length_a   1.000
_cell.length_b   1.000
_cell.length_c   1.000
_cell.angle_alpha   90.00
_cell.angle_beta   90.00
_cell.angle_gamma   90.00
#
_symmetry.space_group_name_H-M   'P 1'
#
loop_
_entity.id
_entity.type
_entity.pdbx_description
1 polymer ?
#
loop_
_entity_poly.entity_id
_entity_poly.type
_entity_poly.pdbx_seq_one_letter_code
_entity_poly.pdbx_strand_id
1 'polypeptide(L)'
;MKKSAHPYIYTLILALCTSCSVNKFIPENQYLLDEVKIVSDTKEVKPSLFNSYLRQNPNAKWFNMVKIPMYIYGASGTDSTKRVNRFFRKIGDAPVIYNADVAMKSKEEIEKAVRNMGYIGAKVTIHTEAKKNKLKLFYHIEAGRPYMIRHIAYNIDDLNISDCLQQDSAQSMLFPGMPFDVNVLDAERQRITRLLQNKGYYKFNKDFLVYQADTTRNTYLVDLTLKLLPYQRKKEDPPQKHRQYLVNSVNFIADSEMTPIRKGSFTGFDSLSYKGYNMYYKDKMFLRPKLLVDFNRIRPGEFYSERDVQNTYSALGRLRMLKYSNIRFKEVNVSDSTKLDAYIVMSKGQNKSVSFEIEGTNSAGDLGAAASISFQHRNVFKG
;
A
#
# COMPACT_ATOMS: atom_id res chain seq x y z
N MET A 1 60.05 0.89 -10.06
CA MET A 1 59.77 1.05 -8.60
C MET A 1 58.35 1.55 -8.44
N LYS A 2 57.36 0.69 -8.21
CA LYS A 2 55.96 1.08 -7.88
C LYS A 2 55.91 1.33 -6.37
N LYS A 3 55.89 2.60 -5.95
CA LYS A 3 55.62 2.95 -4.54
C LYS A 3 54.15 2.57 -4.22
N SER A 4 53.96 1.62 -3.29
CA SER A 4 52.65 1.19 -2.85
C SER A 4 51.92 2.34 -2.18
N ALA A 5 50.80 2.78 -2.73
CA ALA A 5 49.94 3.81 -2.17
C ALA A 5 49.13 3.33 -0.93
N HIS A 6 49.26 2.06 -0.57
CA HIS A 6 48.49 1.40 0.48
C HIS A 6 48.68 1.97 1.91
N PRO A 7 49.89 2.34 2.40
CA PRO A 7 50.02 2.86 3.76
C PRO A 7 49.33 4.21 3.94
N TYR A 8 49.29 5.05 2.91
CA TYR A 8 48.65 6.38 2.98
C TYR A 8 47.12 6.29 3.03
N ILE A 9 46.55 5.28 2.41
CA ILE A 9 45.08 5.02 2.46
C ILE A 9 44.70 4.57 3.88
N TYR A 10 45.47 3.67 4.49
CA TYR A 10 45.20 3.21 5.86
C TYR A 10 45.42 4.34 6.89
N THR A 11 46.41 5.19 6.75
CA THR A 11 46.59 6.34 7.63
C THR A 11 45.50 7.39 7.44
N LEU A 12 45.02 7.62 6.23
CA LEU A 12 43.89 8.51 5.95
C LEU A 12 42.57 7.97 6.56
N ILE A 13 42.32 6.67 6.46
CA ILE A 13 41.17 6.02 7.08
C ILE A 13 41.26 6.07 8.61
N LEU A 14 42.44 5.85 9.18
CA LEU A 14 42.66 5.91 10.63
C LEU A 14 42.50 7.34 11.17
N ALA A 15 43.03 8.35 10.43
CA ALA A 15 42.89 9.78 10.76
C ALA A 15 41.42 10.25 10.68
N LEU A 16 40.62 9.72 9.75
CA LEU A 16 39.19 9.98 9.67
C LEU A 16 38.44 9.41 10.87
N CYS A 17 38.88 8.28 11.43
CA CYS A 17 38.24 7.66 12.59
C CYS A 17 38.47 8.40 13.92
N THR A 18 39.60 9.12 14.08
CA THR A 18 39.93 9.80 15.32
C THR A 18 39.37 11.22 15.43
N SER A 19 39.05 11.87 14.33
CA SER A 19 38.60 13.28 14.29
C SER A 19 37.10 13.49 14.30
N CYS A 20 36.28 12.45 14.11
CA CYS A 20 34.85 12.60 13.87
C CYS A 20 34.02 12.38 15.13
N SER A 21 34.00 13.35 16.03
CA SER A 21 33.09 13.33 17.16
C SER A 21 31.70 13.76 16.71
N VAL A 22 30.77 12.79 16.61
CA VAL A 22 29.34 13.05 16.39
C VAL A 22 28.70 13.76 17.59
N ASN A 23 29.37 13.68 18.76
CA ASN A 23 28.89 14.25 20.02
C ASN A 23 28.61 15.76 19.96
N LYS A 24 29.29 16.51 19.09
CA LYS A 24 29.05 17.96 18.91
C LYS A 24 27.69 18.32 18.34
N PHE A 25 26.96 17.33 17.79
CA PHE A 25 25.60 17.47 17.27
C PHE A 25 24.54 16.91 18.20
N ILE A 26 24.94 16.37 19.36
CA ILE A 26 24.03 15.91 20.40
C ILE A 26 23.84 17.04 21.38
N PRO A 27 22.63 17.61 21.55
CA PRO A 27 22.38 18.65 22.53
C PRO A 27 22.70 18.18 23.96
N GLU A 28 22.99 19.13 24.84
CA GLU A 28 23.19 18.85 26.26
C GLU A 28 21.97 18.16 26.85
N ASN A 29 22.17 17.18 27.70
CA ASN A 29 21.14 16.36 28.36
C ASN A 29 20.29 15.50 27.40
N GLN A 30 20.76 15.26 26.16
CA GLN A 30 20.12 14.35 25.22
C GLN A 30 21.05 13.19 24.87
N TYR A 31 20.46 12.11 24.34
CA TYR A 31 21.17 10.90 24.02
C TYR A 31 21.01 10.56 22.53
N LEU A 32 22.10 10.10 21.91
CA LEU A 32 22.07 9.46 20.61
C LEU A 32 21.34 8.13 20.72
N LEU A 33 20.34 7.91 19.88
CA LEU A 33 19.66 6.62 19.77
C LEU A 33 20.59 5.61 19.09
N ASP A 34 21.20 4.74 19.88
CA ASP A 34 22.20 3.79 19.38
C ASP A 34 21.57 2.48 18.88
N GLU A 35 20.57 1.98 19.58
CA GLU A 35 19.91 0.70 19.27
C GLU A 35 18.44 0.76 19.69
N VAL A 36 17.58 0.10 18.89
CA VAL A 36 16.18 -0.15 19.25
C VAL A 36 15.95 -1.64 19.14
N LYS A 37 15.37 -2.23 20.18
CA LYS A 37 15.01 -3.65 20.21
C LYS A 37 13.57 -3.83 20.67
N ILE A 38 12.88 -4.78 20.05
CA ILE A 38 11.60 -5.29 20.51
C ILE A 38 11.85 -6.70 21.04
N VAL A 39 11.35 -6.98 22.23
CA VAL A 39 11.48 -8.28 22.89
C VAL A 39 10.08 -8.75 23.29
N SER A 40 9.77 -10.02 23.09
CA SER A 40 8.50 -10.63 23.48
C SER A 40 8.73 -11.74 24.50
N ASP A 41 7.81 -11.87 25.45
CA ASP A 41 7.76 -12.95 26.43
C ASP A 41 7.33 -14.29 25.82
N THR A 42 6.73 -14.28 24.63
CA THR A 42 6.27 -15.47 23.93
C THR A 42 6.88 -15.60 22.54
N LYS A 43 7.04 -16.84 22.05
CA LYS A 43 7.58 -17.14 20.71
C LYS A 43 6.57 -16.91 19.59
N GLU A 44 5.28 -16.96 19.92
CA GLU A 44 4.17 -16.77 18.98
C GLU A 44 4.08 -15.31 18.48
N VAL A 45 4.43 -14.37 19.35
CA VAL A 45 4.47 -12.94 19.04
C VAL A 45 5.87 -12.54 18.56
N LYS A 46 6.11 -12.65 17.26
CA LYS A 46 7.44 -12.39 16.67
C LYS A 46 7.76 -10.88 16.67
N PRO A 47 8.83 -10.42 17.33
CA PRO A 47 9.21 -9.01 17.39
C PRO A 47 9.36 -8.33 16.02
N SER A 48 9.80 -9.06 15.00
CA SER A 48 10.01 -8.54 13.64
C SER A 48 8.74 -7.99 12.98
N LEU A 49 7.56 -8.46 13.41
CA LEU A 49 6.27 -7.96 12.89
C LEU A 49 6.00 -6.50 13.27
N PHE A 50 6.68 -6.01 14.31
CA PHE A 50 6.40 -4.68 14.86
C PHE A 50 7.42 -3.62 14.45
N ASN A 51 8.41 -3.95 13.64
CA ASN A 51 9.43 -2.99 13.20
C ASN A 51 8.84 -1.79 12.45
N SER A 52 7.74 -1.98 11.72
CA SER A 52 7.04 -0.91 11.00
C SER A 52 6.31 0.09 11.90
N TYR A 53 6.08 -0.25 13.17
CA TYR A 53 5.46 0.63 14.16
C TYR A 53 6.47 1.49 14.91
N LEU A 54 7.77 1.27 14.70
CA LEU A 54 8.82 2.10 15.26
C LEU A 54 8.87 3.45 14.54
N ARG A 55 8.55 4.52 15.26
CA ARG A 55 8.55 5.90 14.73
C ARG A 55 9.92 6.56 14.78
N GLN A 56 10.86 5.99 15.51
CA GLN A 56 12.28 6.38 15.50
C GLN A 56 13.16 5.14 15.39
N ASN A 57 14.08 5.19 14.46
CA ASN A 57 15.06 4.15 14.23
C ASN A 57 16.46 4.72 14.38
N PRO A 58 17.42 3.96 14.90
CA PRO A 58 18.82 4.41 14.98
C PRO A 58 19.39 4.57 13.57
N ASN A 59 20.46 5.37 13.45
CA ASN A 59 21.18 5.50 12.19
C ASN A 59 21.61 4.15 11.63
N ALA A 60 21.48 3.98 10.31
CA ALA A 60 21.79 2.75 9.62
C ALA A 60 23.25 2.31 9.81
N LYS A 61 23.47 1.01 9.96
CA LYS A 61 24.80 0.39 10.03
C LYS A 61 25.13 -0.22 8.67
N TRP A 62 26.28 0.12 8.11
CA TRP A 62 26.83 -0.57 6.97
C TRP A 62 27.45 -1.90 7.41
N PHE A 63 27.18 -2.97 6.69
CA PHE A 63 27.61 -4.34 7.04
C PHE A 63 27.24 -4.76 8.48
N ASN A 64 26.15 -4.22 9.04
CA ASN A 64 25.70 -4.44 10.42
C ASN A 64 26.73 -4.05 11.52
N MET A 65 27.80 -3.36 11.19
CA MET A 65 28.88 -3.04 12.11
C MET A 65 29.01 -1.55 12.40
N VAL A 66 29.12 -0.71 11.38
CA VAL A 66 29.54 0.68 11.51
C VAL A 66 28.53 1.65 10.93
N LYS A 67 28.19 2.71 11.66
CA LYS A 67 27.29 3.79 11.23
C LYS A 67 28.02 4.81 10.34
N ILE A 68 28.55 4.35 9.19
CA ILE A 68 29.39 5.17 8.30
C ILE A 68 28.72 6.48 7.88
N PRO A 69 27.44 6.51 7.40
CA PRO A 69 26.80 7.77 7.03
C PRO A 69 26.72 8.78 8.17
N MET A 70 26.48 8.31 9.40
CA MET A 70 26.47 9.18 10.58
C MET A 70 27.87 9.76 10.88
N TYR A 71 28.94 8.99 10.72
CA TYR A 71 30.32 9.50 10.89
C TYR A 71 30.71 10.47 9.79
N ILE A 72 30.25 10.28 8.55
CA ILE A 72 30.43 11.26 7.46
C ILE A 72 29.75 12.59 7.84
N TYR A 73 28.52 12.55 8.35
CA TYR A 73 27.85 13.74 8.88
C TYR A 73 28.67 14.37 10.03
N GLY A 74 29.15 13.53 10.94
CA GLY A 74 30.03 13.96 12.06
C GLY A 74 31.32 14.65 11.64
N ALA A 75 31.85 14.34 10.45
CA ALA A 75 33.03 15.03 9.89
C ALA A 75 32.76 16.49 9.50
N SER A 76 31.48 16.87 9.29
CA SER A 76 31.13 18.27 9.05
C SER A 76 31.38 19.14 10.28
N GLY A 77 31.69 20.40 10.09
CA GLY A 77 31.73 21.39 11.16
C GLY A 77 30.33 21.82 11.61
N THR A 78 30.26 22.53 12.74
CA THR A 78 28.99 23.06 13.27
C THR A 78 28.41 24.18 12.41
N ASP A 79 29.27 24.96 11.73
CA ASP A 79 28.85 26.02 10.81
C ASP A 79 28.25 25.47 9.52
N SER A 80 26.94 25.63 9.35
CA SER A 80 26.18 25.15 8.19
C SER A 80 26.37 26.02 6.93
N THR A 81 26.99 27.19 7.03
CA THR A 81 27.15 28.10 5.89
C THR A 81 28.28 27.68 4.97
N LYS A 82 29.29 26.98 5.48
CA LYS A 82 30.46 26.52 4.73
C LYS A 82 30.09 25.43 3.72
N ARG A 83 30.52 25.57 2.45
CA ARG A 83 30.24 24.62 1.36
C ARG A 83 30.66 23.19 1.69
N VAL A 84 31.83 23.01 2.30
CA VAL A 84 32.36 21.69 2.69
C VAL A 84 31.44 21.02 3.73
N ASN A 85 30.98 21.75 4.75
CA ASN A 85 30.10 21.23 5.77
C ASN A 85 28.73 20.84 5.18
N ARG A 86 28.18 21.63 4.25
CA ARG A 86 26.95 21.30 3.52
C ARG A 86 27.11 20.02 2.69
N PHE A 87 28.27 19.83 2.07
CA PHE A 87 28.54 18.60 1.32
C PHE A 87 28.52 17.37 2.22
N PHE A 88 29.24 17.35 3.35
CA PHE A 88 29.24 16.23 4.29
C PHE A 88 27.88 15.99 4.92
N ARG A 89 27.11 17.03 5.22
CA ARG A 89 25.75 16.90 5.73
C ARG A 89 24.76 16.37 4.68
N LYS A 90 25.01 16.61 3.40
CA LYS A 90 24.16 16.12 2.30
C LYS A 90 24.37 14.63 2.03
N ILE A 91 25.60 14.13 2.16
CA ILE A 91 25.94 12.72 1.90
C ILE A 91 25.92 11.84 3.16
N GLY A 92 25.97 12.45 4.34
CA GLY A 92 25.89 11.76 5.63
C GLY A 92 24.50 11.85 6.24
N ASP A 93 24.24 11.00 7.24
CA ASP A 93 23.00 10.98 8.01
C ASP A 93 23.17 11.73 9.33
N ALA A 94 22.25 12.66 9.63
CA ALA A 94 22.22 13.33 10.92
C ALA A 94 22.06 12.32 12.06
N PRO A 95 22.71 12.52 13.23
CA PRO A 95 22.54 11.64 14.37
C PRO A 95 21.09 11.66 14.85
N VAL A 96 20.49 10.49 15.05
CA VAL A 96 19.14 10.36 15.59
C VAL A 96 19.19 10.52 17.09
N ILE A 97 18.54 11.55 17.59
CA ILE A 97 18.43 11.84 19.02
C ILE A 97 17.21 11.12 19.59
N TYR A 98 17.38 10.48 20.74
CA TYR A 98 16.26 9.84 21.44
C TYR A 98 15.20 10.86 21.85
N ASN A 99 13.95 10.55 21.54
CA ASN A 99 12.78 11.33 21.93
C ASN A 99 11.79 10.42 22.66
N ALA A 100 11.51 10.74 23.92
CA ALA A 100 10.64 9.95 24.77
C ALA A 100 9.18 9.93 24.27
N ASP A 101 8.65 11.04 23.76
CA ASP A 101 7.28 11.14 23.27
C ASP A 101 7.09 10.28 22.03
N VAL A 102 8.10 10.25 21.14
CA VAL A 102 8.09 9.40 19.94
C VAL A 102 8.19 7.92 20.32
N ALA A 103 8.99 7.60 21.35
CA ALA A 103 9.08 6.24 21.88
C ALA A 103 7.76 5.79 22.49
N MET A 104 7.07 6.68 23.22
CA MET A 104 5.75 6.38 23.79
C MET A 104 4.70 6.09 22.71
N LYS A 105 4.68 6.87 21.62
CA LYS A 105 3.79 6.62 20.48
C LYS A 105 4.06 5.26 19.83
N SER A 106 5.34 4.89 19.65
CA SER A 106 5.69 3.56 19.13
C SER A 106 5.22 2.45 20.07
N LYS A 107 5.37 2.62 21.38
CA LYS A 107 4.86 1.69 22.40
C LYS A 107 3.36 1.46 22.26
N GLU A 108 2.58 2.55 22.18
CA GLU A 108 1.12 2.49 22.04
C GLU A 108 0.68 1.76 20.76
N GLU A 109 1.38 2.03 19.65
CA GLU A 109 1.12 1.36 18.38
C GLU A 109 1.46 -0.12 18.40
N ILE A 110 2.59 -0.50 18.99
CA ILE A 110 2.97 -1.91 19.18
C ILE A 110 1.94 -2.61 20.07
N GLU A 111 1.57 -2.00 21.21
CA GLU A 111 0.59 -2.58 22.14
C GLU A 111 -0.77 -2.79 21.45
N LYS A 112 -1.25 -1.81 20.69
CA LYS A 112 -2.46 -1.93 19.87
C LYS A 112 -2.34 -3.04 18.84
N ALA A 113 -1.20 -3.15 18.16
CA ALA A 113 -0.97 -4.20 17.16
C ALA A 113 -0.99 -5.60 17.79
N VAL A 114 -0.37 -5.79 18.97
CA VAL A 114 -0.41 -7.06 19.70
C VAL A 114 -1.82 -7.40 20.16
N ARG A 115 -2.57 -6.42 20.66
CA ARG A 115 -3.98 -6.62 21.04
C ARG A 115 -4.85 -7.02 19.85
N ASN A 116 -4.61 -6.43 18.68
CA ASN A 116 -5.32 -6.81 17.45
C ASN A 116 -5.05 -8.24 17.00
N MET A 117 -3.93 -8.84 17.40
CA MET A 117 -3.61 -10.27 17.15
C MET A 117 -4.33 -11.23 18.13
N GLY A 118 -5.25 -10.71 18.96
CA GLY A 118 -6.02 -11.52 19.91
C GLY A 118 -5.48 -11.51 21.34
N TYR A 119 -4.35 -10.88 21.60
CA TYR A 119 -3.79 -10.72 22.94
C TYR A 119 -4.35 -9.49 23.63
N ILE A 120 -5.67 -9.50 23.92
CA ILE A 120 -6.42 -8.31 24.40
C ILE A 120 -5.81 -7.73 25.69
N GLY A 121 -5.26 -8.57 26.56
CA GLY A 121 -4.60 -8.17 27.79
C GLY A 121 -3.14 -7.74 27.65
N ALA A 122 -2.60 -7.71 26.42
CA ALA A 122 -1.20 -7.38 26.19
C ALA A 122 -0.81 -6.00 26.71
N LYS A 123 0.39 -5.91 27.26
CA LYS A 123 1.05 -4.68 27.70
C LYS A 123 2.42 -4.56 27.07
N VAL A 124 2.82 -3.34 26.77
CA VAL A 124 4.17 -3.05 26.29
C VAL A 124 4.83 -2.07 27.27
N THR A 125 6.02 -2.39 27.69
CA THR A 125 6.82 -1.52 28.57
C THR A 125 8.06 -1.03 27.83
N ILE A 126 8.50 0.19 28.18
CA ILE A 126 9.72 0.78 27.64
C ILE A 126 10.81 0.67 28.70
N HIS A 127 11.97 0.13 28.30
CA HIS A 127 13.19 0.16 29.08
C HIS A 127 14.29 0.86 28.30
N THR A 128 15.09 1.69 28.95
CA THR A 128 16.19 2.43 28.34
C THR A 128 17.50 2.18 29.09
N GLU A 129 18.56 1.95 28.37
CA GLU A 129 19.91 1.81 28.90
C GLU A 129 20.78 2.94 28.33
N ALA A 130 21.18 3.85 29.20
CA ALA A 130 22.08 4.95 28.81
C ALA A 130 23.53 4.61 29.17
N LYS A 131 24.45 4.81 28.23
CA LYS A 131 25.88 4.71 28.43
C LYS A 131 26.59 5.86 27.76
N LYS A 132 27.19 6.75 28.54
CA LYS A 132 27.72 8.03 28.08
C LYS A 132 26.63 8.83 27.33
N ASN A 133 26.87 9.22 26.07
CA ASN A 133 25.95 10.00 25.23
C ASN A 133 25.07 9.10 24.32
N LYS A 134 25.01 7.77 24.56
CA LYS A 134 24.26 6.82 23.77
C LYS A 134 23.17 6.17 24.60
N LEU A 135 22.05 5.88 23.96
CA LEU A 135 20.91 5.23 24.58
C LEU A 135 20.45 4.05 23.73
N LYS A 136 20.22 2.91 24.38
CA LYS A 136 19.52 1.76 23.82
C LYS A 136 18.09 1.77 24.31
N LEU A 137 17.16 1.54 23.40
CA LEU A 137 15.73 1.53 23.66
C LEU A 137 15.19 0.13 23.48
N PHE A 138 14.49 -0.39 24.48
CA PHE A 138 13.86 -1.70 24.46
C PHE A 138 12.35 -1.56 24.65
N TYR A 139 11.59 -2.24 23.78
CA TYR A 139 10.17 -2.45 23.95
C TYR A 139 9.93 -3.88 24.38
N HIS A 140 9.48 -4.09 25.61
CA HIS A 140 9.15 -5.42 26.13
C HIS A 140 7.66 -5.65 25.99
N ILE A 141 7.29 -6.69 25.26
CA ILE A 141 5.93 -7.13 25.02
C ILE A 141 5.61 -8.24 26.01
N GLU A 142 4.63 -8.00 26.87
CA GLU A 142 3.99 -8.96 27.74
C GLU A 142 2.65 -9.31 27.10
N ALA A 143 2.64 -10.35 26.28
CA ALA A 143 1.48 -10.69 25.46
C ALA A 143 0.35 -11.35 26.27
N GLY A 144 0.68 -12.20 27.25
CA GLY A 144 -0.30 -12.98 27.99
C GLY A 144 -0.92 -14.09 27.14
N ARG A 145 -2.19 -14.44 27.43
CA ARG A 145 -2.93 -15.46 26.70
C ARG A 145 -3.77 -14.85 25.58
N PRO A 146 -3.75 -15.43 24.37
CA PRO A 146 -4.64 -14.97 23.29
C PRO A 146 -6.07 -15.42 23.53
N TYR A 147 -7.01 -14.62 23.06
CA TYR A 147 -8.41 -15.05 22.91
C TYR A 147 -8.55 -15.92 21.65
N MET A 148 -9.31 -17.02 21.77
CA MET A 148 -9.53 -17.98 20.69
C MET A 148 -10.99 -17.94 20.25
N ILE A 149 -11.24 -18.05 18.95
CA ILE A 149 -12.61 -18.12 18.40
C ILE A 149 -13.18 -19.50 18.73
N ARG A 150 -14.34 -19.54 19.42
CA ARG A 150 -15.05 -20.78 19.75
C ARG A 150 -16.11 -21.12 18.71
N HIS A 151 -16.99 -20.15 18.41
CA HIS A 151 -18.08 -20.30 17.45
C HIS A 151 -18.13 -19.11 16.51
N ILE A 152 -18.56 -19.41 15.28
CA ILE A 152 -18.80 -18.38 14.24
C ILE A 152 -20.23 -18.56 13.76
N ALA A 153 -21.06 -17.54 13.95
CA ALA A 153 -22.45 -17.49 13.50
C ALA A 153 -22.63 -16.40 12.44
N TYR A 154 -23.58 -16.60 11.56
CA TYR A 154 -23.97 -15.64 10.52
C TYR A 154 -25.42 -15.19 10.78
N ASN A 155 -25.60 -13.89 10.98
CA ASN A 155 -26.92 -13.26 11.10
C ASN A 155 -27.13 -12.32 9.91
N ILE A 156 -27.65 -12.88 8.83
CA ILE A 156 -27.81 -12.23 7.52
C ILE A 156 -29.25 -12.39 7.06
N ASP A 157 -30.01 -11.30 7.10
CA ASP A 157 -31.44 -11.29 6.74
C ASP A 157 -31.68 -11.36 5.23
N ASP A 158 -30.68 -11.10 4.39
CA ASP A 158 -30.76 -11.21 2.94
C ASP A 158 -30.42 -12.63 2.49
N LEU A 159 -31.46 -13.39 2.06
CA LEU A 159 -31.32 -14.80 1.65
C LEU A 159 -30.32 -14.98 0.51
N ASN A 160 -30.32 -14.10 -0.49
CA ASN A 160 -29.40 -14.21 -1.64
C ASN A 160 -27.95 -14.07 -1.22
N ILE A 161 -27.68 -13.13 -0.30
CA ILE A 161 -26.34 -12.94 0.26
C ILE A 161 -25.96 -14.11 1.17
N SER A 162 -26.89 -14.57 2.01
CA SER A 162 -26.69 -15.74 2.87
C SER A 162 -26.30 -16.98 2.07
N ASP A 163 -27.04 -17.27 0.99
CA ASP A 163 -26.77 -18.40 0.10
C ASP A 163 -25.41 -18.28 -0.59
N CYS A 164 -25.05 -17.07 -1.05
CA CYS A 164 -23.73 -16.82 -1.61
C CYS A 164 -22.59 -17.12 -0.63
N LEU A 165 -22.75 -16.73 0.64
CA LEU A 165 -21.74 -16.98 1.66
C LEU A 165 -21.67 -18.45 2.07
N GLN A 166 -22.81 -19.13 2.13
CA GLN A 166 -22.87 -20.57 2.44
C GLN A 166 -22.16 -21.39 1.35
N GLN A 167 -22.41 -21.10 0.07
CA GLN A 167 -21.74 -21.76 -1.05
C GLN A 167 -20.22 -21.53 -1.07
N ASP A 168 -19.75 -20.38 -0.56
CA ASP A 168 -18.34 -19.98 -0.53
C ASP A 168 -17.68 -20.25 0.83
N SER A 169 -18.37 -20.93 1.74
CA SER A 169 -17.91 -21.15 3.13
C SER A 169 -16.56 -21.86 3.22
N ALA A 170 -16.25 -22.75 2.28
CA ALA A 170 -14.95 -23.43 2.22
C ALA A 170 -13.76 -22.50 1.97
N GLN A 171 -14.01 -21.28 1.48
CA GLN A 171 -12.97 -20.26 1.26
C GLN A 171 -12.85 -19.28 2.43
N SER A 172 -13.64 -19.47 3.50
CA SER A 172 -13.56 -18.61 4.69
C SER A 172 -12.16 -18.67 5.32
N MET A 173 -11.64 -17.50 5.70
CA MET A 173 -10.40 -17.39 6.44
C MET A 173 -10.59 -17.66 7.94
N LEU A 174 -11.85 -17.79 8.40
CA LEU A 174 -12.19 -17.95 9.81
C LEU A 174 -12.61 -19.40 10.10
N PHE A 175 -12.08 -19.93 11.19
CA PHE A 175 -12.45 -21.25 11.70
C PHE A 175 -12.39 -21.29 13.23
N PRO A 176 -13.19 -22.15 13.88
CA PRO A 176 -13.12 -22.33 15.32
C PRO A 176 -11.72 -22.84 15.76
N GLY A 177 -11.24 -22.33 16.88
CA GLY A 177 -9.91 -22.68 17.41
C GLY A 177 -8.76 -21.78 16.93
N MET A 178 -9.00 -20.83 16.02
CA MET A 178 -7.99 -19.84 15.66
C MET A 178 -7.96 -18.66 16.64
N PRO A 179 -6.83 -17.91 16.73
CA PRO A 179 -6.77 -16.67 17.50
C PRO A 179 -7.78 -15.64 17.00
N PHE A 180 -8.34 -14.86 17.92
CA PHE A 180 -9.20 -13.71 17.59
C PHE A 180 -8.37 -12.56 17.04
N ASP A 181 -7.96 -12.65 15.78
CA ASP A 181 -7.14 -11.64 15.11
C ASP A 181 -8.02 -10.69 14.29
N VAL A 182 -8.05 -9.41 14.69
CA VAL A 182 -8.83 -8.36 14.04
C VAL A 182 -8.41 -8.15 12.59
N ASN A 183 -7.12 -8.37 12.26
CA ASN A 183 -6.63 -8.24 10.90
C ASN A 183 -7.20 -9.34 9.99
N VAL A 184 -7.30 -10.57 10.53
CA VAL A 184 -7.92 -11.69 9.79
C VAL A 184 -9.43 -11.46 9.63
N LEU A 185 -10.10 -10.92 10.66
CA LEU A 185 -11.51 -10.54 10.55
C LEU A 185 -11.73 -9.47 9.47
N ASP A 186 -10.87 -8.45 9.38
CA ASP A 186 -10.97 -7.42 8.33
C ASP A 186 -10.63 -8.00 6.95
N ALA A 187 -9.66 -8.89 6.84
CA ALA A 187 -9.33 -9.60 5.60
C ALA A 187 -10.52 -10.45 5.10
N GLU A 188 -11.22 -11.13 6.01
CA GLU A 188 -12.43 -11.89 5.68
C GLU A 188 -13.58 -10.97 5.22
N ARG A 189 -13.80 -9.83 5.88
CA ARG A 189 -14.75 -8.81 5.40
C ARG A 189 -14.43 -8.35 3.99
N GLN A 190 -13.14 -8.12 3.69
CA GLN A 190 -12.68 -7.75 2.34
C GLN A 190 -12.89 -8.88 1.33
N ARG A 191 -12.64 -10.14 1.73
CA ARG A 191 -12.89 -11.32 0.89
C ARG A 191 -14.37 -11.43 0.51
N ILE A 192 -15.25 -11.37 1.51
CA ILE A 192 -16.71 -11.39 1.31
C ILE A 192 -17.15 -10.21 0.43
N THR A 193 -16.61 -9.01 0.67
CA THR A 193 -16.92 -7.84 -0.16
C THR A 193 -16.60 -8.09 -1.63
N ARG A 194 -15.41 -8.61 -1.92
CA ARG A 194 -15.02 -8.96 -3.30
C ARG A 194 -15.89 -10.05 -3.91
N LEU A 195 -16.26 -11.06 -3.13
CA LEU A 195 -17.19 -12.10 -3.57
C LEU A 195 -18.51 -11.49 -4.02
N LEU A 196 -19.12 -10.66 -3.19
CA LEU A 196 -20.42 -10.05 -3.49
C LEU A 196 -20.32 -9.04 -4.63
N GLN A 197 -19.27 -8.23 -4.71
CA GLN A 197 -19.03 -7.35 -5.84
C GLN A 197 -18.87 -8.11 -7.16
N ASN A 198 -18.27 -9.31 -7.15
CA ASN A 198 -18.19 -10.18 -8.32
C ASN A 198 -19.54 -10.85 -8.69
N LYS A 199 -20.51 -10.82 -7.79
CA LYS A 199 -21.88 -11.30 -8.00
C LYS A 199 -22.86 -10.18 -8.35
N GLY A 200 -22.39 -8.97 -8.64
CA GLY A 200 -23.23 -7.86 -9.07
C GLY A 200 -23.53 -6.80 -8.02
N TYR A 201 -23.15 -6.98 -6.78
CA TYR A 201 -23.44 -6.01 -5.71
C TYR A 201 -22.50 -4.80 -5.78
N TYR A 202 -22.65 -3.97 -6.80
CA TYR A 202 -21.78 -2.81 -7.13
C TYR A 202 -21.57 -1.85 -5.96
N LYS A 203 -22.60 -1.57 -5.16
CA LYS A 203 -22.55 -0.64 -4.03
C LYS A 203 -22.09 -1.28 -2.73
N PHE A 204 -21.81 -2.58 -2.74
CA PHE A 204 -21.40 -3.29 -1.54
C PHE A 204 -19.98 -2.88 -1.12
N ASN A 205 -19.79 -2.65 0.18
CA ASN A 205 -18.47 -2.41 0.77
C ASN A 205 -18.34 -3.15 2.11
N LYS A 206 -17.13 -3.24 2.63
CA LYS A 206 -16.84 -4.01 3.85
C LYS A 206 -17.53 -3.47 5.11
N ASP A 207 -17.94 -2.20 5.11
CA ASP A 207 -18.52 -1.57 6.30
C ASP A 207 -19.97 -2.02 6.57
N PHE A 208 -20.60 -2.68 5.61
CA PHE A 208 -21.87 -3.38 5.82
C PHE A 208 -21.71 -4.71 6.57
N LEU A 209 -20.49 -5.22 6.72
CA LEU A 209 -20.19 -6.44 7.46
C LEU A 209 -19.63 -6.08 8.84
N VAL A 210 -20.31 -6.47 9.89
CA VAL A 210 -19.91 -6.16 11.27
C VAL A 210 -19.80 -7.45 12.07
N TYR A 211 -18.65 -7.66 12.70
CA TYR A 211 -18.49 -8.74 13.68
C TYR A 211 -18.93 -8.26 15.06
N GLN A 212 -19.85 -8.98 15.66
CA GLN A 212 -20.14 -8.88 17.08
C GLN A 212 -19.39 -9.99 17.80
N ALA A 213 -18.52 -9.62 18.74
CA ALA A 213 -17.73 -10.54 19.56
C ALA A 213 -18.30 -10.59 20.97
N ASP A 214 -18.62 -11.77 21.47
CA ASP A 214 -19.03 -12.01 22.86
C ASP A 214 -17.86 -12.62 23.62
N THR A 215 -17.32 -11.86 24.59
CA THR A 215 -16.19 -12.24 25.46
C THR A 215 -16.60 -12.32 26.94
N THR A 216 -17.91 -12.22 27.28
CA THR A 216 -18.40 -12.03 28.65
C THR A 216 -18.14 -13.22 29.57
N ARG A 217 -17.75 -14.36 29.03
CA ARG A 217 -17.57 -15.60 29.82
C ARG A 217 -16.19 -15.77 30.47
N ASN A 218 -15.32 -14.78 30.36
CA ASN A 218 -13.96 -14.73 30.96
C ASN A 218 -13.10 -16.00 30.78
N THR A 219 -13.24 -16.70 29.63
CA THR A 219 -12.63 -18.00 29.36
C THR A 219 -11.53 -17.97 28.31
N TYR A 220 -11.09 -16.77 27.87
CA TYR A 220 -10.23 -16.57 26.68
C TYR A 220 -10.83 -17.14 25.39
N LEU A 221 -12.15 -17.29 25.36
CA LEU A 221 -12.91 -17.75 24.19
C LEU A 221 -13.87 -16.64 23.73
N VAL A 222 -14.04 -16.57 22.40
CA VAL A 222 -14.89 -15.56 21.75
C VAL A 222 -15.90 -16.27 20.87
N ASP A 223 -17.18 -15.91 21.02
CA ASP A 223 -18.22 -16.26 20.07
C ASP A 223 -18.40 -15.08 19.10
N LEU A 224 -18.23 -15.35 17.81
CA LEU A 224 -18.35 -14.34 16.76
C LEU A 224 -19.70 -14.48 16.06
N THR A 225 -20.35 -13.34 15.82
CA THR A 225 -21.52 -13.26 14.94
C THR A 225 -21.25 -12.23 13.85
N LEU A 226 -21.20 -12.68 12.60
CA LEU A 226 -21.16 -11.78 11.44
C LEU A 226 -22.58 -11.27 11.17
N LYS A 227 -22.75 -9.96 11.19
CA LYS A 227 -24.00 -9.27 10.86
C LYS A 227 -23.86 -8.49 9.57
N LEU A 228 -24.94 -8.52 8.77
CA LEU A 228 -25.08 -7.67 7.58
C LEU A 228 -25.91 -6.46 7.94
N LEU A 229 -25.35 -5.26 7.77
CA LEU A 229 -26.07 -4.01 7.87
C LEU A 229 -26.82 -3.74 6.57
N PRO A 230 -28.05 -3.16 6.63
CA PRO A 230 -28.81 -2.80 5.44
C PRO A 230 -28.11 -1.66 4.68
N TYR A 231 -28.42 -1.55 3.39
CA TYR A 231 -27.94 -0.43 2.60
C TYR A 231 -28.68 0.85 2.98
N GLN A 232 -27.94 1.89 3.30
CA GLN A 232 -28.44 3.26 3.51
C GLN A 232 -27.52 4.25 2.80
N ARG A 233 -28.06 5.10 1.95
CA ARG A 233 -27.28 6.14 1.26
C ARG A 233 -26.96 7.29 2.20
N LYS A 234 -27.95 7.67 3.03
CA LYS A 234 -27.82 8.64 4.11
C LYS A 234 -28.40 8.04 5.39
N LYS A 235 -27.97 8.53 6.52
CA LYS A 235 -28.42 8.02 7.83
C LYS A 235 -29.94 8.17 8.06
N GLU A 236 -30.55 9.16 7.40
CA GLU A 236 -31.99 9.44 7.47
C GLU A 236 -32.81 8.60 6.48
N ASP A 237 -32.17 7.99 5.48
CA ASP A 237 -32.89 7.18 4.48
C ASP A 237 -33.41 5.87 5.11
N PRO A 238 -34.56 5.33 4.68
CA PRO A 238 -35.01 4.03 5.14
C PRO A 238 -34.01 2.94 4.75
N PRO A 239 -33.79 1.92 5.60
CA PRO A 239 -32.93 0.80 5.29
C PRO A 239 -33.46 0.02 4.11
N GLN A 240 -32.60 -0.32 3.17
CA GLN A 240 -32.90 -1.04 1.94
C GLN A 240 -32.09 -2.33 1.85
N LYS A 241 -32.59 -3.29 1.06
CA LYS A 241 -31.80 -4.48 0.71
C LYS A 241 -30.66 -4.11 -0.25
N HIS A 242 -29.59 -4.88 -0.19
CA HIS A 242 -28.51 -4.78 -1.17
C HIS A 242 -29.00 -5.27 -2.53
N ARG A 243 -28.64 -4.57 -3.61
CA ARG A 243 -29.11 -4.85 -4.97
C ARG A 243 -27.95 -5.26 -5.86
N GLN A 244 -28.26 -6.19 -6.77
CA GLN A 244 -27.37 -6.54 -7.87
C GLN A 244 -27.58 -5.59 -9.03
N TYR A 245 -26.51 -5.23 -9.71
CA TYR A 245 -26.48 -4.30 -10.83
C TYR A 245 -26.04 -5.00 -12.12
N LEU A 246 -26.75 -4.72 -13.22
CA LEU A 246 -26.41 -5.17 -14.56
C LEU A 246 -25.68 -4.06 -15.32
N VAL A 247 -24.70 -4.44 -16.12
CA VAL A 247 -24.04 -3.51 -17.04
C VAL A 247 -24.98 -3.25 -18.23
N ASN A 248 -25.47 -2.04 -18.36
CA ASN A 248 -26.37 -1.64 -19.44
C ASN A 248 -25.60 -1.36 -20.75
N SER A 249 -24.56 -0.56 -20.67
CA SER A 249 -23.71 -0.21 -21.82
C SER A 249 -22.24 -0.10 -21.41
N VAL A 250 -21.37 -0.31 -22.37
CA VAL A 250 -19.93 -0.08 -22.21
C VAL A 250 -19.47 0.94 -23.26
N ASN A 251 -18.92 2.04 -22.77
CA ASN A 251 -18.60 3.23 -23.56
C ASN A 251 -17.10 3.50 -23.45
N PHE A 252 -16.36 3.35 -24.54
CA PHE A 252 -14.96 3.73 -24.63
C PHE A 252 -14.87 5.20 -25.05
N ILE A 253 -14.07 5.99 -24.31
CA ILE A 253 -13.84 7.39 -24.60
C ILE A 253 -12.35 7.56 -24.84
N ALA A 254 -12.00 7.80 -26.11
CA ALA A 254 -10.63 7.96 -26.54
C ALA A 254 -10.23 9.45 -26.55
N ASP A 255 -9.06 9.73 -25.96
CA ASP A 255 -8.43 11.05 -25.97
C ASP A 255 -9.26 12.18 -25.32
N SER A 256 -9.85 11.89 -24.15
CA SER A 256 -10.71 12.83 -23.45
C SER A 256 -10.30 13.04 -22.00
N GLU A 257 -10.60 14.24 -21.52
CA GLU A 257 -10.73 14.57 -20.12
C GLU A 257 -12.10 14.08 -19.59
N MET A 258 -12.25 13.92 -18.28
CA MET A 258 -13.48 13.40 -17.64
C MET A 258 -14.72 14.29 -17.77
N THR A 259 -14.59 15.47 -18.37
CA THR A 259 -15.63 16.50 -18.47
C THR A 259 -16.90 16.03 -19.19
N PRO A 260 -16.83 15.27 -20.31
CA PRO A 260 -18.03 14.80 -21.01
C PRO A 260 -18.92 13.88 -20.18
N ILE A 261 -18.31 13.00 -19.37
CA ILE A 261 -19.06 12.05 -18.52
C ILE A 261 -19.88 12.79 -17.47
N ARG A 262 -19.32 13.85 -16.88
CA ARG A 262 -20.04 14.66 -15.87
C ARG A 262 -21.23 15.40 -16.47
N LYS A 263 -21.07 15.92 -17.67
CA LYS A 263 -22.13 16.67 -18.39
C LYS A 263 -23.17 15.75 -19.06
N GLY A 264 -22.86 14.45 -19.22
CA GLY A 264 -23.74 13.51 -19.92
C GLY A 264 -23.91 13.77 -21.41
N SER A 265 -23.02 14.62 -21.99
CA SER A 265 -23.06 15.01 -23.40
C SER A 265 -21.72 14.77 -24.06
N PHE A 266 -21.73 14.09 -25.19
CA PHE A 266 -20.56 13.83 -26.05
C PHE A 266 -20.53 14.77 -27.27
N THR A 267 -21.05 15.99 -27.13
CA THR A 267 -21.05 17.02 -28.19
C THR A 267 -19.61 17.26 -28.66
N GLY A 268 -19.37 17.16 -29.97
CA GLY A 268 -18.05 17.32 -30.57
C GLY A 268 -17.17 16.04 -30.54
N PHE A 269 -17.76 14.90 -30.23
CA PHE A 269 -17.15 13.59 -30.42
C PHE A 269 -17.81 12.88 -31.59
N ASP A 270 -16.99 12.20 -32.39
CA ASP A 270 -17.45 11.19 -33.32
C ASP A 270 -17.77 9.89 -32.54
N SER A 271 -18.69 9.08 -33.05
CA SER A 271 -19.08 7.84 -32.42
C SER A 271 -19.02 6.67 -33.38
N LEU A 272 -18.66 5.51 -32.87
CA LEU A 272 -18.65 4.24 -33.58
C LEU A 272 -19.21 3.15 -32.66
N SER A 273 -20.11 2.32 -33.16
CA SER A 273 -20.53 1.11 -32.48
C SER A 273 -19.83 -0.11 -33.08
N TYR A 274 -19.23 -0.95 -32.22
CA TYR A 274 -18.53 -2.15 -32.63
C TYR A 274 -18.84 -3.29 -31.66
N LYS A 275 -19.47 -4.36 -32.15
CA LYS A 275 -19.84 -5.56 -31.36
C LYS A 275 -20.63 -5.25 -30.08
N GLY A 276 -21.54 -4.26 -30.10
CA GLY A 276 -22.36 -3.85 -28.94
C GLY A 276 -21.66 -2.90 -27.96
N TYR A 277 -20.45 -2.44 -28.29
CA TYR A 277 -19.70 -1.45 -27.54
C TYR A 277 -19.74 -0.10 -28.23
N ASN A 278 -19.91 0.97 -27.46
CA ASN A 278 -19.89 2.33 -27.99
C ASN A 278 -18.48 2.93 -27.83
N MET A 279 -18.01 3.65 -28.84
CA MET A 279 -16.70 4.27 -28.86
C MET A 279 -16.84 5.73 -29.27
N TYR A 280 -16.35 6.64 -28.41
CA TYR A 280 -16.37 8.07 -28.62
C TYR A 280 -14.93 8.59 -28.75
N TYR A 281 -14.66 9.38 -29.78
CA TYR A 281 -13.32 9.90 -30.08
C TYR A 281 -13.38 11.28 -30.74
N LYS A 282 -12.28 12.01 -30.70
CA LYS A 282 -12.08 13.25 -31.46
C LYS A 282 -11.17 12.95 -32.64
N ASP A 283 -11.48 13.53 -33.80
CA ASP A 283 -10.75 13.44 -35.06
C ASP A 283 -10.56 11.99 -35.55
N LYS A 284 -9.58 11.27 -35.03
CA LYS A 284 -9.25 9.89 -35.41
C LYS A 284 -9.00 9.01 -34.23
N MET A 285 -9.61 7.85 -34.26
CA MET A 285 -9.38 6.81 -33.26
C MET A 285 -7.91 6.37 -33.30
N PHE A 286 -7.22 6.43 -32.17
CA PHE A 286 -5.80 6.10 -32.05
C PHE A 286 -5.54 4.61 -31.75
N LEU A 287 -6.61 3.85 -31.40
CA LEU A 287 -6.59 2.40 -31.19
C LEU A 287 -7.63 1.73 -32.10
N ARG A 288 -7.38 0.48 -32.48
CA ARG A 288 -8.36 -0.29 -33.24
C ARG A 288 -9.52 -0.71 -32.35
N PRO A 289 -10.78 -0.64 -32.82
CA PRO A 289 -11.96 -1.10 -32.07
C PRO A 289 -11.83 -2.53 -31.56
N LYS A 290 -11.32 -3.43 -32.40
CA LYS A 290 -11.08 -4.84 -32.03
C LYS A 290 -10.20 -4.96 -30.81
N LEU A 291 -9.08 -4.20 -30.75
CA LEU A 291 -8.16 -4.24 -29.62
C LEU A 291 -8.83 -3.86 -28.31
N LEU A 292 -9.66 -2.80 -28.31
CA LEU A 292 -10.36 -2.32 -27.13
C LEU A 292 -11.32 -3.39 -26.59
N VAL A 293 -12.05 -4.06 -27.49
CA VAL A 293 -12.96 -5.14 -27.11
C VAL A 293 -12.21 -6.36 -26.58
N ASP A 294 -11.09 -6.75 -27.24
CA ASP A 294 -10.31 -7.91 -26.83
C ASP A 294 -9.62 -7.74 -25.47
N PHE A 295 -9.28 -6.50 -25.09
CA PHE A 295 -8.68 -6.17 -23.80
C PHE A 295 -9.70 -5.83 -22.71
N ASN A 296 -10.98 -5.75 -23.04
CA ASN A 296 -12.06 -5.50 -22.09
C ASN A 296 -12.71 -6.81 -21.62
N ARG A 297 -13.08 -6.87 -20.35
CA ARG A 297 -13.80 -8.00 -19.73
C ARG A 297 -15.21 -7.61 -19.28
N ILE A 298 -15.53 -6.32 -19.27
CA ILE A 298 -16.84 -5.81 -18.90
C ILE A 298 -17.79 -5.98 -20.08
N ARG A 299 -18.91 -6.68 -19.89
CA ARG A 299 -19.85 -6.99 -20.97
C ARG A 299 -21.23 -6.40 -20.72
N PRO A 300 -21.84 -5.76 -21.73
CA PRO A 300 -23.24 -5.34 -21.63
C PRO A 300 -24.17 -6.56 -21.39
N GLY A 301 -25.17 -6.40 -20.53
CA GLY A 301 -26.13 -7.45 -20.18
C GLY A 301 -25.69 -8.41 -19.09
N GLU A 302 -24.41 -8.40 -18.68
CA GLU A 302 -23.92 -9.21 -17.57
C GLU A 302 -23.97 -8.43 -16.24
N PHE A 303 -23.96 -9.15 -15.11
CA PHE A 303 -23.85 -8.52 -13.80
C PHE A 303 -22.51 -7.82 -13.65
N TYR A 304 -22.50 -6.73 -12.87
CA TYR A 304 -21.27 -6.08 -12.47
C TYR A 304 -20.31 -7.09 -11.79
N SER A 305 -19.06 -7.00 -12.12
CA SER A 305 -18.01 -7.82 -11.54
C SER A 305 -16.75 -6.98 -11.32
N GLU A 306 -16.35 -6.81 -10.06
CA GLU A 306 -15.12 -6.09 -9.69
C GLU A 306 -13.89 -6.78 -10.30
N ARG A 307 -13.87 -8.10 -10.37
CA ARG A 307 -12.81 -8.87 -11.03
C ARG A 307 -12.65 -8.50 -12.50
N ASP A 308 -13.76 -8.32 -13.21
CA ASP A 308 -13.72 -7.99 -14.65
C ASP A 308 -13.30 -6.54 -14.88
N VAL A 309 -13.63 -5.65 -13.94
CA VAL A 309 -13.11 -4.27 -13.91
C VAL A 309 -11.60 -4.27 -13.70
N GLN A 310 -11.09 -4.99 -12.71
CA GLN A 310 -9.65 -5.08 -12.43
C GLN A 310 -8.86 -5.75 -13.56
N ASN A 311 -9.43 -6.81 -14.16
CA ASN A 311 -8.85 -7.47 -15.31
C ASN A 311 -8.79 -6.53 -16.53
N THR A 312 -9.81 -5.71 -16.74
CA THR A 312 -9.82 -4.69 -17.81
C THR A 312 -8.77 -3.61 -17.54
N TYR A 313 -8.67 -3.10 -16.30
CA TYR A 313 -7.60 -2.18 -15.90
C TYR A 313 -6.22 -2.75 -16.18
N SER A 314 -5.99 -3.98 -15.74
CA SER A 314 -4.70 -4.66 -15.91
C SER A 314 -4.36 -4.89 -17.38
N ALA A 315 -5.37 -5.26 -18.19
CA ALA A 315 -5.20 -5.46 -19.62
C ALA A 315 -4.86 -4.14 -20.34
N LEU A 316 -5.66 -3.09 -20.11
CA LEU A 316 -5.43 -1.77 -20.70
C LEU A 316 -4.08 -1.16 -20.24
N GLY A 317 -3.68 -1.37 -18.98
CA GLY A 317 -2.39 -0.92 -18.46
C GLY A 317 -1.17 -1.51 -19.15
N ARG A 318 -1.30 -2.66 -19.84
CA ARG A 318 -0.23 -3.26 -20.65
C ARG A 318 -0.05 -2.57 -22.00
N LEU A 319 -1.04 -1.78 -22.43
CA LEU A 319 -0.97 -1.02 -23.67
C LEU A 319 -0.07 0.20 -23.48
N ARG A 320 1.20 0.07 -23.87
CA ARG A 320 2.24 1.13 -23.73
C ARG A 320 1.90 2.45 -24.41
N MET A 321 0.91 2.44 -25.30
CA MET A 321 0.41 3.62 -26.00
C MET A 321 -0.60 4.43 -25.19
N LEU A 322 -1.12 3.88 -24.10
CA LEU A 322 -1.97 4.60 -23.15
C LEU A 322 -1.11 5.28 -22.08
N LYS A 323 -1.32 6.56 -21.88
CA LYS A 323 -0.77 7.30 -20.73
C LYS A 323 -1.59 7.05 -19.48
N TYR A 324 -2.90 6.91 -19.67
CA TYR A 324 -3.88 6.85 -18.61
C TYR A 324 -5.13 6.09 -19.08
N SER A 325 -5.67 5.25 -18.21
CA SER A 325 -7.00 4.66 -18.38
C SER A 325 -7.76 4.75 -17.05
N ASN A 326 -9.07 5.02 -17.12
CA ASN A 326 -9.94 5.04 -15.96
C ASN A 326 -11.30 4.42 -16.33
N ILE A 327 -11.82 3.60 -15.43
CA ILE A 327 -13.12 2.95 -15.59
C ILE A 327 -14.08 3.53 -14.55
N ARG A 328 -15.21 4.04 -15.00
CA ARG A 328 -16.26 4.60 -14.15
C ARG A 328 -17.60 4.02 -14.51
N PHE A 329 -18.42 3.84 -13.50
CA PHE A 329 -19.81 3.44 -13.67
C PHE A 329 -20.73 4.60 -13.28
N LYS A 330 -21.81 4.74 -14.04
CA LYS A 330 -22.89 5.67 -13.75
C LYS A 330 -24.20 4.90 -13.76
N GLU A 331 -25.02 5.09 -12.73
CA GLU A 331 -26.36 4.52 -12.70
C GLU A 331 -27.20 5.16 -13.79
N VAL A 332 -27.96 4.34 -14.49
CA VAL A 332 -28.94 4.82 -15.47
C VAL A 332 -30.03 5.56 -14.72
N ASN A 333 -30.30 6.82 -15.10
CA ASN A 333 -31.25 7.71 -14.44
C ASN A 333 -32.72 7.31 -14.72
N VAL A 334 -33.10 6.12 -14.30
CA VAL A 334 -34.49 5.64 -14.30
C VAL A 334 -34.82 5.32 -12.85
N SER A 335 -35.97 5.74 -12.37
CA SER A 335 -36.43 5.42 -11.03
C SER A 335 -36.30 3.91 -10.79
N ASP A 336 -35.61 3.55 -9.69
CA ASP A 336 -35.40 2.18 -9.26
C ASP A 336 -34.53 1.30 -10.19
N SER A 337 -33.75 1.89 -11.09
CA SER A 337 -32.87 1.15 -12.00
C SER A 337 -31.69 0.51 -11.27
N THR A 338 -31.46 -0.76 -11.57
CA THR A 338 -30.25 -1.52 -11.19
C THR A 338 -29.32 -1.69 -12.40
N LYS A 339 -29.26 -0.71 -13.28
CA LYS A 339 -28.44 -0.70 -14.50
C LYS A 339 -27.31 0.29 -14.40
N LEU A 340 -26.15 -0.09 -14.89
CA LEU A 340 -24.93 0.71 -14.90
C LEU A 340 -24.43 0.93 -16.32
N ASP A 341 -24.13 2.16 -16.68
CA ASP A 341 -23.34 2.47 -17.85
C ASP A 341 -21.87 2.55 -17.47
N ALA A 342 -21.04 1.71 -18.08
CA ALA A 342 -19.61 1.69 -17.90
C ALA A 342 -18.92 2.69 -18.88
N TYR A 343 -18.03 3.50 -18.37
CA TYR A 343 -17.25 4.47 -19.14
C TYR A 343 -15.75 4.18 -18.95
N ILE A 344 -15.09 3.75 -20.03
CA ILE A 344 -13.67 3.44 -20.08
C ILE A 344 -12.98 4.63 -20.77
N VAL A 345 -12.43 5.53 -19.97
CA VAL A 345 -11.75 6.75 -20.43
C VAL A 345 -10.28 6.44 -20.63
N MET A 346 -9.77 6.80 -21.79
CA MET A 346 -8.40 6.56 -22.16
C MET A 346 -7.75 7.83 -22.69
N SER A 347 -6.51 8.09 -22.28
CA SER A 347 -5.70 9.16 -22.86
C SER A 347 -4.50 8.57 -23.59
N LYS A 348 -4.19 9.19 -24.72
CA LYS A 348 -3.07 8.81 -25.56
C LYS A 348 -1.75 9.16 -24.90
N GLY A 349 -0.80 8.23 -24.87
CA GLY A 349 0.57 8.47 -24.49
C GLY A 349 1.42 9.06 -25.61
N GLN A 350 2.66 9.40 -25.31
CA GLN A 350 3.61 9.82 -26.34
C GLN A 350 3.96 8.64 -27.25
N ASN A 351 3.75 8.81 -28.56
CA ASN A 351 4.04 7.77 -29.53
C ASN A 351 5.54 7.55 -29.75
N LYS A 352 6.35 8.57 -29.55
CA LYS A 352 7.79 8.55 -29.80
C LYS A 352 8.51 9.02 -28.54
N SER A 353 9.58 8.34 -28.16
CA SER A 353 10.51 8.76 -27.12
C SER A 353 11.94 8.56 -27.56
N VAL A 354 12.79 9.51 -27.20
CA VAL A 354 14.24 9.40 -27.32
C VAL A 354 14.79 9.42 -25.91
N SER A 355 15.59 8.46 -25.56
CA SER A 355 16.35 8.45 -24.29
C SER A 355 17.85 8.47 -24.59
N PHE A 356 18.55 9.23 -23.79
CA PHE A 356 20.00 9.34 -23.81
C PHE A 356 20.52 8.92 -22.43
N GLU A 357 21.37 7.91 -22.39
CA GLU A 357 21.93 7.36 -21.16
C GLU A 357 23.44 7.42 -21.23
N ILE A 358 24.07 7.89 -20.15
CA ILE A 358 25.52 7.87 -19.96
C ILE A 358 25.81 7.00 -18.74
N GLU A 359 26.60 5.98 -18.93
CA GLU A 359 27.03 5.06 -17.88
C GLU A 359 28.54 5.15 -17.68
N GLY A 360 28.96 5.24 -16.42
CA GLY A 360 30.35 5.06 -16.02
C GLY A 360 30.53 3.67 -15.42
N THR A 361 31.44 2.88 -15.93
CA THR A 361 31.72 1.53 -15.40
C THR A 361 33.12 1.50 -14.79
N ASN A 362 33.27 0.77 -13.70
CA ASN A 362 34.54 0.44 -13.09
C ASN A 362 34.63 -1.06 -12.87
N SER A 363 35.38 -1.74 -13.70
CA SER A 363 35.59 -3.18 -13.60
C SER A 363 37.07 -3.47 -13.32
N ALA A 364 37.34 -4.00 -12.15
CA ALA A 364 38.70 -4.44 -11.70
C ALA A 364 39.80 -3.38 -11.84
N GLY A 365 39.45 -2.08 -11.74
CA GLY A 365 40.39 -0.98 -11.85
C GLY A 365 40.41 -0.28 -13.21
N ASP A 366 39.71 -0.82 -14.21
CA ASP A 366 39.54 -0.16 -15.51
C ASP A 366 38.28 0.70 -15.50
N LEU A 367 38.44 1.97 -15.79
CA LEU A 367 37.35 2.94 -15.93
C LEU A 367 36.84 2.93 -17.36
N GLY A 368 35.57 2.63 -17.53
CA GLY A 368 34.87 2.70 -18.82
C GLY A 368 33.76 3.74 -18.79
N ALA A 369 33.45 4.29 -19.94
CA ALA A 369 32.26 5.11 -20.15
C ALA A 369 31.49 4.58 -21.35
N ALA A 370 30.19 4.44 -21.21
CA ALA A 370 29.28 4.08 -22.28
C ALA A 370 28.23 5.17 -22.46
N ALA A 371 27.86 5.49 -23.68
CA ALA A 371 26.73 6.35 -24.02
C ALA A 371 25.79 5.61 -24.96
N SER A 372 24.51 5.61 -24.64
CA SER A 372 23.49 5.01 -25.50
C SER A 372 22.43 6.03 -25.85
N ILE A 373 21.96 5.96 -27.09
CA ILE A 373 20.80 6.71 -27.58
C ILE A 373 19.79 5.69 -28.04
N SER A 374 18.60 5.68 -27.42
CA SER A 374 17.51 4.82 -27.88
C SER A 374 16.33 5.62 -28.38
N PHE A 375 15.81 5.22 -29.54
CA PHE A 375 14.58 5.74 -30.11
C PHE A 375 13.50 4.67 -30.05
N GLN A 376 12.36 5.01 -29.45
CA GLN A 376 11.23 4.10 -29.35
C GLN A 376 9.98 4.69 -30.00
N HIS A 377 9.35 3.93 -30.89
CA HIS A 377 8.02 4.23 -31.42
C HIS A 377 6.99 3.20 -30.92
N ARG A 378 5.94 3.67 -30.21
CA ARG A 378 5.03 2.80 -29.43
C ARG A 378 3.72 2.44 -30.10
N ASN A 379 3.38 3.05 -31.24
CA ASN A 379 2.07 2.86 -31.88
C ASN A 379 2.17 2.88 -33.40
N VAL A 380 3.03 2.03 -33.97
CA VAL A 380 3.27 2.00 -35.43
C VAL A 380 2.03 1.53 -36.20
N PHE A 381 1.29 0.55 -35.66
CA PHE A 381 0.16 -0.11 -36.32
C PHE A 381 -1.19 0.11 -35.60
N LYS A 382 -1.29 1.06 -34.68
CA LYS A 382 -2.48 1.34 -33.86
C LYS A 382 -2.95 0.17 -32.97
N GLY A 383 -2.00 -0.66 -32.46
CA GLY A 383 -2.25 -1.83 -31.62
C GLY A 383 -1.89 -3.15 -32.26
#